data_f54ec67dd858ebe05bd99c2083223b2d
#
_entry.id   f54ec67dd858ebe05bd99c2083223b2d
#
_cell.length_a   1.000
_cell.length_b   1.000
_cell.length_c   1.000
_cell.angle_alpha   90.00
_cell.angle_beta   90.00
_cell.angle_gamma   90.00
#
_symmetry.space_group_name_H-M   'P 1'
#
loop_
_entity.id
_entity.type
_entity.pdbx_description
1 polymer ?
#
loop_
_entity_poly.entity_id
_entity_poly.type
_entity_poly.pdbx_seq_one_letter_code
_entity_poly.pdbx_strand_id
1 'polypeptide(L)'
;RYRAPSDAVEEILAGIYAEVLGLERVGVDDSFFDLGGDSILSMQVVARARAAGVTCRPRDIFVEQTVARLAQVAGVATDSGPADDGIGEVTPTPIMRWLHTVDGPTDQFNQTVVLQAPTGATHTDVQTVLQALLDRHATLRPHADGDADRWSLTVPEPGSIDAGGCLHSVDVLSEEALTAARSR
;
A
#
# COMPACT_ATOMS: atom_id res chain seq x y z
N ARG A 1 -14.20 9.56 28.05
CA ARG A 1 -14.11 10.99 28.39
C ARG A 1 -13.03 11.62 27.53
N TYR A 2 -13.37 12.56 26.68
CA TYR A 2 -12.41 13.23 25.78
C TYR A 2 -11.27 13.87 26.60
N ARG A 3 -10.02 13.53 26.23
CA ARG A 3 -8.80 14.20 26.68
C ARG A 3 -8.12 14.82 25.46
N ALA A 4 -7.90 16.15 25.55
CA ALA A 4 -7.23 16.89 24.48
C ALA A 4 -5.73 16.57 24.42
N PRO A 5 -5.09 16.74 23.24
CA PRO A 5 -3.64 16.68 23.09
C PRO A 5 -2.91 17.64 24.04
N SER A 6 -1.76 17.23 24.55
CA SER A 6 -0.94 17.98 25.50
C SER A 6 0.37 18.47 24.90
N ASP A 7 0.78 17.97 23.77
CA ASP A 7 1.98 18.37 23.02
C ASP A 7 1.78 18.34 21.50
N ALA A 8 2.75 18.82 20.75
CA ALA A 8 2.68 18.96 19.30
C ALA A 8 2.58 17.59 18.57
N VAL A 9 3.18 16.54 19.12
CA VAL A 9 3.13 15.20 18.50
C VAL A 9 1.75 14.59 18.71
N GLU A 10 1.20 14.69 19.92
CA GLU A 10 -0.18 14.27 20.20
C GLU A 10 -1.19 15.06 19.33
N GLU A 11 -0.99 16.38 19.14
CA GLU A 11 -1.87 17.20 18.30
C GLU A 11 -1.86 16.75 16.83
N ILE A 12 -0.66 16.52 16.27
CA ILE A 12 -0.50 16.00 14.90
C ILE A 12 -1.17 14.62 14.75
N LEU A 13 -0.88 13.70 15.67
CA LEU A 13 -1.43 12.34 15.59
C LEU A 13 -2.94 12.30 15.82
N ALA A 14 -3.48 13.10 16.75
CA ALA A 14 -4.92 13.19 16.97
C ALA A 14 -5.66 13.76 15.76
N GLY A 15 -5.09 14.77 15.11
CA GLY A 15 -5.61 15.33 13.87
C GLY A 15 -5.63 14.29 12.74
N ILE A 16 -4.54 13.53 12.57
CA ILE A 16 -4.43 12.48 11.58
C ILE A 16 -5.42 11.34 11.85
N TYR A 17 -5.58 10.91 13.10
CA TYR A 17 -6.58 9.91 13.48
C TYR A 17 -7.99 10.37 13.13
N ALA A 18 -8.33 11.61 13.48
CA ALA A 18 -9.63 12.19 13.16
C ALA A 18 -9.89 12.22 11.65
N GLU A 19 -8.92 12.68 10.86
CA GLU A 19 -9.00 12.75 9.40
C GLU A 19 -9.17 11.37 8.76
N VAL A 20 -8.33 10.40 9.16
CA VAL A 20 -8.35 9.05 8.60
C VAL A 20 -9.62 8.29 8.95
N LEU A 21 -10.15 8.50 10.16
CA LEU A 21 -11.36 7.85 10.65
C LEU A 21 -12.65 8.60 10.23
N GLY A 22 -12.53 9.78 9.62
CA GLY A 22 -13.68 10.61 9.24
C GLY A 22 -14.43 11.19 10.44
N LEU A 23 -13.74 11.46 11.54
CA LEU A 23 -14.28 11.99 12.78
C LEU A 23 -13.97 13.49 12.93
N GLU A 24 -14.82 14.21 13.63
CA GLU A 24 -14.58 15.65 13.92
C GLU A 24 -13.36 15.83 14.81
N ARG A 25 -13.15 14.93 15.77
CA ARG A 25 -12.02 14.94 16.71
C ARG A 25 -11.81 13.57 17.33
N VAL A 26 -10.58 13.30 17.79
CA VAL A 26 -10.20 12.11 18.53
C VAL A 26 -9.51 12.51 19.83
N GLY A 27 -9.89 11.90 20.94
CA GLY A 27 -9.21 12.06 22.22
C GLY A 27 -7.91 11.24 22.25
N VAL A 28 -6.91 11.73 23.01
CA VAL A 28 -5.61 11.05 23.02
C VAL A 28 -5.62 9.69 23.69
N ASP A 29 -6.63 9.37 24.48
CA ASP A 29 -6.83 8.06 25.11
C ASP A 29 -7.78 7.14 24.31
N ASP A 30 -8.38 7.62 23.22
CA ASP A 30 -9.29 6.84 22.42
C ASP A 30 -8.49 5.82 21.58
N SER A 31 -8.94 4.56 21.55
CA SER A 31 -8.30 3.51 20.75
C SER A 31 -8.67 3.66 19.28
N PHE A 32 -7.66 3.66 18.42
CA PHE A 32 -7.82 3.72 16.96
C PHE A 32 -8.78 2.65 16.42
N PHE A 33 -8.64 1.42 16.92
CA PHE A 33 -9.46 0.30 16.47
C PHE A 33 -10.89 0.34 17.00
N ASP A 34 -11.07 0.80 18.25
CA ASP A 34 -12.41 0.97 18.82
C ASP A 34 -13.22 2.06 18.10
N LEU A 35 -12.52 3.04 17.53
CA LEU A 35 -13.10 4.10 16.70
C LEU A 35 -13.37 3.66 15.23
N GLY A 36 -13.10 2.40 14.88
CA GLY A 36 -13.34 1.84 13.55
C GLY A 36 -12.12 1.81 12.64
N GLY A 37 -10.93 2.06 13.19
CA GLY A 37 -9.67 1.90 12.45
C GLY A 37 -9.40 0.43 12.10
N ASP A 38 -8.72 0.24 10.98
CA ASP A 38 -8.27 -1.07 10.50
C ASP A 38 -6.81 -1.04 10.03
N SER A 39 -6.33 -2.16 9.49
CA SER A 39 -4.95 -2.28 9.00
C SER A 39 -4.66 -1.36 7.81
N ILE A 40 -5.65 -1.11 6.94
CA ILE A 40 -5.49 -0.25 5.77
C ILE A 40 -5.41 1.22 6.22
N LEU A 41 -6.32 1.62 7.10
CA LEU A 41 -6.33 2.97 7.67
C LEU A 41 -5.07 3.24 8.51
N SER A 42 -4.51 2.24 9.20
CA SER A 42 -3.24 2.39 9.93
C SER A 42 -2.07 2.74 9.00
N MET A 43 -2.04 2.21 7.77
CA MET A 43 -1.04 2.58 6.77
C MET A 43 -1.18 4.04 6.33
N GLN A 44 -2.42 4.53 6.21
CA GLN A 44 -2.66 5.95 5.90
C GLN A 44 -2.20 6.87 7.04
N VAL A 45 -2.41 6.46 8.30
CA VAL A 45 -1.88 7.18 9.47
C VAL A 45 -0.37 7.31 9.38
N VAL A 46 0.35 6.21 9.13
CA VAL A 46 1.82 6.22 9.00
C VAL A 46 2.29 7.16 7.88
N ALA A 47 1.63 7.12 6.73
CA ALA A 47 1.98 7.98 5.60
C ALA A 47 1.78 9.46 5.91
N ARG A 48 0.63 9.83 6.53
CA ARG A 48 0.33 11.22 6.91
C ARG A 48 1.20 11.72 8.05
N ALA A 49 1.46 10.87 9.06
CA ALA A 49 2.37 11.20 10.15
C ALA A 49 3.76 11.54 9.62
N ARG A 50 4.28 10.73 8.69
CA ARG A 50 5.57 10.97 8.04
C ARG A 50 5.58 12.29 7.26
N ALA A 51 4.53 12.61 6.53
CA ALA A 51 4.39 13.87 5.82
C ALA A 51 4.35 15.07 6.78
N ALA A 52 3.84 14.89 7.99
CA ALA A 52 3.82 15.89 9.06
C ALA A 52 5.10 15.89 9.93
N GLY A 53 6.15 15.15 9.55
CA GLY A 53 7.42 15.10 10.27
C GLY A 53 7.44 14.15 11.48
N VAL A 54 6.42 13.32 11.66
CA VAL A 54 6.33 12.34 12.74
C VAL A 54 6.50 10.93 12.16
N THR A 55 7.46 10.16 12.69
CA THR A 55 7.72 8.78 12.22
C THR A 55 7.20 7.76 13.20
N CYS A 56 6.39 6.84 12.71
CA CYS A 56 5.96 5.63 13.41
C CYS A 56 5.84 4.48 12.40
N ARG A 57 5.83 3.26 12.89
CA ARG A 57 5.63 2.06 12.06
C ARG A 57 4.18 1.58 12.18
N PRO A 58 3.64 0.89 11.18
CA PRO A 58 2.30 0.28 11.28
C PRO A 58 2.13 -0.56 12.54
N ARG A 59 3.15 -1.35 12.91
CA ARG A 59 3.15 -2.16 14.14
C ARG A 59 2.95 -1.33 15.40
N ASP A 60 3.51 -0.12 15.45
CA ASP A 60 3.42 0.73 16.63
C ASP A 60 1.96 1.16 16.87
N ILE A 61 1.18 1.39 15.79
CA ILE A 61 -0.26 1.68 15.91
C ILE A 61 -1.03 0.48 16.48
N PHE A 62 -0.69 -0.75 16.06
CA PHE A 62 -1.33 -1.96 16.59
C PHE A 62 -1.04 -2.20 18.07
N VAL A 63 0.19 -1.89 18.51
CA VAL A 63 0.62 -2.11 19.89
C VAL A 63 0.10 -0.99 20.81
N GLU A 64 0.26 0.27 20.38
CA GLU A 64 0.00 1.42 21.21
C GLU A 64 -1.46 1.89 21.14
N GLN A 65 -2.13 1.70 20.02
CA GLN A 65 -3.55 1.94 19.74
C GLN A 65 -4.05 3.37 19.98
N THR A 66 -3.57 4.06 20.99
CA THR A 66 -4.00 5.41 21.37
C THR A 66 -2.96 6.46 20.97
N VAL A 67 -3.41 7.68 20.72
CA VAL A 67 -2.52 8.81 20.38
C VAL A 67 -1.47 9.04 21.45
N ALA A 68 -1.87 9.04 22.74
CA ALA A 68 -0.97 9.29 23.85
C ALA A 68 0.17 8.26 23.95
N ARG A 69 -0.12 6.99 23.70
CA ARG A 69 0.89 5.94 23.74
C ARG A 69 1.74 5.93 22.47
N LEU A 70 1.11 6.14 21.31
CA LEU A 70 1.83 6.22 20.03
C LEU A 70 2.82 7.40 20.03
N ALA A 71 2.45 8.55 20.57
CA ALA A 71 3.33 9.71 20.69
C ALA A 71 4.61 9.42 21.48
N GLN A 72 4.57 8.53 22.48
CA GLN A 72 5.74 8.15 23.29
C GLN A 72 6.78 7.32 22.52
N VAL A 73 6.36 6.59 21.48
CA VAL A 73 7.24 5.75 20.65
C VAL A 73 7.51 6.35 19.28
N ALA A 74 6.77 7.39 18.93
CA ALA A 74 6.96 8.12 17.69
C ALA A 74 8.26 8.91 17.70
N GLY A 75 8.97 8.91 16.57
CA GLY A 75 10.16 9.72 16.35
C GLY A 75 9.85 10.98 15.56
N VAL A 76 10.76 11.95 15.62
CA VAL A 76 10.77 13.06 14.66
C VAL A 76 11.50 12.59 13.41
N ALA A 77 10.96 12.88 12.24
CA ALA A 77 11.63 12.57 10.97
C ALA A 77 12.93 13.38 10.91
N THR A 78 14.04 12.77 11.26
CA THR A 78 15.36 13.26 10.87
C THR A 78 15.54 12.88 9.42
N ASP A 79 16.15 13.77 8.64
CA ASP A 79 16.48 13.55 7.23
C ASP A 79 17.10 12.16 7.06
N SER A 80 16.28 11.21 6.69
CA SER A 80 16.74 9.84 6.43
C SER A 80 17.58 9.95 5.16
N GLY A 81 18.77 9.40 5.17
CA GLY A 81 19.67 9.35 4.01
C GLY A 81 18.93 8.91 2.74
N PRO A 82 19.61 8.82 1.58
CA PRO A 82 18.94 8.52 0.32
C PRO A 82 17.97 7.35 0.49
N ALA A 83 16.71 7.60 0.15
CA ALA A 83 15.68 6.57 0.24
C ALA A 83 16.11 5.40 -0.67
N ASP A 84 16.03 4.18 -0.15
CA ASP A 84 16.15 2.98 -0.98
C ASP A 84 15.01 3.00 -2.00
N ASP A 85 15.35 3.14 -3.26
CA ASP A 85 14.41 3.16 -4.40
C ASP A 85 13.85 1.77 -4.71
N GLY A 86 14.36 0.74 -4.02
CA GLY A 86 13.90 -0.64 -4.16
C GLY A 86 14.23 -1.25 -5.51
N ILE A 87 15.28 -0.77 -6.18
CA ILE A 87 15.74 -1.24 -7.50
C ILE A 87 16.82 -2.30 -7.33
N GLY A 88 16.86 -3.28 -8.24
CA GLY A 88 17.87 -4.35 -8.25
C GLY A 88 17.34 -5.69 -7.73
N GLU A 89 18.25 -6.55 -7.30
CA GLU A 89 17.90 -7.88 -6.80
C GLU A 89 17.11 -7.81 -5.48
N VAL A 90 16.05 -8.61 -5.42
CA VAL A 90 15.15 -8.69 -4.25
C VAL A 90 15.13 -10.10 -3.71
N THR A 91 15.25 -10.23 -2.41
CA THR A 91 15.06 -11.52 -1.75
C THR A 91 13.59 -11.90 -1.77
N PRO A 92 13.22 -13.06 -2.33
CA PRO A 92 11.84 -13.53 -2.36
C PRO A 92 11.25 -13.62 -0.95
N THR A 93 10.02 -13.16 -0.80
CA THR A 93 9.28 -13.30 0.45
C THR A 93 8.90 -14.78 0.71
N PRO A 94 8.56 -15.15 1.95
CA PRO A 94 8.12 -16.52 2.24
C PRO A 94 6.95 -17.01 1.38
N ILE A 95 5.97 -16.14 1.08
CA ILE A 95 4.83 -16.51 0.24
C ILE A 95 5.23 -16.73 -1.23
N MET A 96 6.17 -15.96 -1.75
CA MET A 96 6.69 -16.17 -3.10
C MET A 96 7.44 -17.49 -3.21
N ARG A 97 8.27 -17.82 -2.21
CA ARG A 97 8.95 -19.11 -2.14
C ARG A 97 7.97 -20.28 -2.03
N TRP A 98 6.93 -20.12 -1.22
CA TRP A 98 5.87 -21.12 -1.12
C TRP A 98 5.15 -21.31 -2.46
N LEU A 99 4.74 -20.24 -3.13
CA LEU A 99 4.08 -20.33 -4.43
C LEU A 99 4.93 -21.10 -5.46
N HIS A 100 6.24 -20.90 -5.41
CA HIS A 100 7.18 -21.60 -6.29
C HIS A 100 7.23 -23.12 -6.02
N THR A 101 6.84 -23.58 -4.85
CA THR A 101 6.79 -25.03 -4.50
C THR A 101 5.42 -25.67 -4.79
N VAL A 102 4.45 -24.88 -5.24
CA VAL A 102 3.10 -25.41 -5.56
C VAL A 102 3.14 -26.11 -6.91
N ASP A 103 2.81 -27.40 -6.93
CA ASP A 103 2.66 -28.17 -8.16
C ASP A 103 1.39 -27.79 -8.90
N GLY A 104 1.48 -27.58 -10.20
CA GLY A 104 0.34 -27.28 -11.08
C GLY A 104 0.26 -25.83 -11.52
N PRO A 105 -0.82 -25.46 -12.24
CA PRO A 105 -0.99 -24.11 -12.78
C PRO A 105 -1.18 -23.08 -11.66
N THR A 106 -0.36 -22.03 -11.66
CA THR A 106 -0.43 -20.92 -10.72
C THR A 106 -0.98 -19.63 -11.34
N ASP A 107 -1.42 -19.68 -12.59
CA ASP A 107 -1.88 -18.51 -13.36
C ASP A 107 -3.06 -17.78 -12.73
N GLN A 108 -3.86 -18.51 -11.93
CA GLN A 108 -5.00 -17.93 -11.21
C GLN A 108 -4.68 -17.53 -9.76
N PHE A 109 -3.41 -17.57 -9.35
CA PHE A 109 -2.99 -17.11 -8.03
C PHE A 109 -2.87 -15.57 -8.02
N ASN A 110 -4.01 -14.92 -8.13
CA ASN A 110 -4.13 -13.47 -8.16
C ASN A 110 -5.30 -12.98 -7.32
N GLN A 111 -5.32 -11.67 -7.06
CA GLN A 111 -6.46 -10.97 -6.47
C GLN A 111 -7.05 -10.03 -7.50
N THR A 112 -8.35 -10.11 -7.70
CA THR A 112 -9.07 -9.31 -8.67
C THR A 112 -10.07 -8.41 -7.96
N VAL A 113 -10.07 -7.12 -8.30
CA VAL A 113 -11.03 -6.13 -7.81
C VAL A 113 -11.70 -5.48 -9.01
N VAL A 114 -13.02 -5.36 -8.96
CA VAL A 114 -13.80 -4.61 -9.96
C VAL A 114 -14.13 -3.25 -9.38
N LEU A 115 -13.70 -2.20 -10.07
CA LEU A 115 -13.90 -0.81 -9.65
C LEU A 115 -14.73 -0.08 -10.72
N GLN A 116 -15.63 0.80 -10.27
CA GLN A 116 -16.31 1.72 -11.16
C GLN A 116 -15.45 2.95 -11.36
N ALA A 117 -15.09 3.23 -12.62
CA ALA A 117 -14.37 4.44 -12.96
C ALA A 117 -15.28 5.68 -12.80
N PRO A 118 -14.72 6.85 -12.45
CA PRO A 118 -15.45 8.12 -12.47
C PRO A 118 -16.07 8.40 -13.83
N THR A 119 -17.21 9.08 -13.84
CA THR A 119 -17.88 9.48 -15.09
C THR A 119 -16.94 10.34 -15.95
N GLY A 120 -16.77 9.94 -17.19
CA GLY A 120 -15.90 10.63 -18.15
C GLY A 120 -14.43 10.22 -18.11
N ALA A 121 -14.04 9.28 -17.25
CA ALA A 121 -12.69 8.71 -17.28
C ALA A 121 -12.42 8.03 -18.62
N THR A 122 -11.30 8.35 -19.22
CA THR A 122 -10.87 7.80 -20.51
C THR A 122 -9.83 6.68 -20.30
N HIS A 123 -9.58 5.89 -21.34
CA HIS A 123 -8.49 4.92 -21.36
C HIS A 123 -7.14 5.58 -21.04
N THR A 124 -6.89 6.77 -21.58
CA THR A 124 -5.66 7.52 -21.32
C THR A 124 -5.52 7.93 -19.86
N ASP A 125 -6.63 8.30 -19.19
CA ASP A 125 -6.58 8.64 -17.77
C ASP A 125 -6.21 7.41 -16.93
N VAL A 126 -6.79 6.25 -17.24
CA VAL A 126 -6.47 4.98 -16.57
C VAL A 126 -5.00 4.60 -16.80
N GLN A 127 -4.52 4.71 -18.04
CA GLN A 127 -3.12 4.44 -18.37
C GLN A 127 -2.17 5.37 -17.60
N THR A 128 -2.49 6.66 -17.49
CA THR A 128 -1.69 7.65 -16.76
C THR A 128 -1.61 7.29 -15.27
N VAL A 129 -2.74 6.93 -14.66
CA VAL A 129 -2.79 6.53 -13.25
C VAL A 129 -2.00 5.23 -13.04
N LEU A 130 -2.17 4.24 -13.91
CA LEU A 130 -1.46 2.97 -13.82
C LEU A 130 0.06 3.17 -13.97
N GLN A 131 0.50 4.01 -14.94
CA GLN A 131 1.91 4.32 -15.09
C GLN A 131 2.48 4.98 -13.84
N ALA A 132 1.78 5.95 -13.26
CA ALA A 132 2.21 6.59 -12.04
C ALA A 132 2.33 5.61 -10.85
N LEU A 133 1.43 4.64 -10.76
CA LEU A 133 1.50 3.56 -9.76
C LEU A 133 2.69 2.64 -9.99
N LEU A 134 2.91 2.20 -11.22
CA LEU A 134 4.04 1.35 -11.61
C LEU A 134 5.38 2.06 -11.31
N ASP A 135 5.49 3.33 -11.65
CA ASP A 135 6.72 4.09 -11.44
C ASP A 135 6.98 4.37 -9.95
N ARG A 136 5.92 4.64 -9.20
CA ARG A 136 6.02 4.96 -7.76
C ARG A 136 6.28 3.77 -6.88
N HIS A 137 5.75 2.59 -7.23
CA HIS A 137 5.76 1.40 -6.37
C HIS A 137 6.66 0.31 -6.98
N ALA A 138 7.89 0.21 -6.48
CA ALA A 138 8.89 -0.78 -6.89
C ALA A 138 8.32 -2.22 -6.87
N THR A 139 7.53 -2.55 -5.87
CA THR A 139 6.91 -3.88 -5.70
C THR A 139 5.87 -4.26 -6.77
N LEU A 140 5.47 -3.33 -7.63
CA LEU A 140 4.63 -3.63 -8.79
C LEU A 140 5.44 -3.98 -10.06
N ARG A 141 6.77 -3.87 -9.99
CA ARG A 141 7.66 -4.12 -11.12
C ARG A 141 8.58 -5.35 -11.00
N PRO A 142 8.47 -6.23 -9.97
CA PRO A 142 9.39 -7.35 -9.91
C PRO A 142 9.28 -8.22 -11.15
N HIS A 143 10.43 -8.62 -11.67
CA HIS A 143 10.58 -9.61 -12.72
C HIS A 143 11.23 -10.86 -12.15
N ALA A 144 10.70 -12.02 -12.48
CA ALA A 144 11.24 -13.29 -12.06
C ALA A 144 11.95 -13.96 -13.24
N ASP A 145 13.23 -14.25 -13.09
CA ASP A 145 14.05 -14.93 -14.08
C ASP A 145 14.55 -16.26 -13.54
N GLY A 146 14.57 -17.28 -14.39
CA GLY A 146 15.16 -18.58 -14.08
C GLY A 146 14.18 -19.76 -14.14
N ASP A 147 14.71 -20.94 -13.78
CA ASP A 147 14.01 -22.21 -13.80
C ASP A 147 13.46 -22.57 -12.41
N ALA A 148 12.70 -23.67 -12.34
CA ALA A 148 12.11 -24.21 -11.12
C ALA A 148 13.12 -24.37 -9.96
N ASP A 149 14.38 -24.61 -10.24
CA ASP A 149 15.42 -24.82 -9.22
C ASP A 149 16.21 -23.55 -8.88
N ARG A 150 16.22 -22.56 -9.76
CA ARG A 150 16.96 -21.30 -9.60
C ARG A 150 16.20 -20.15 -10.23
N TRP A 151 15.54 -19.37 -9.43
CA TRP A 151 14.91 -18.14 -9.87
C TRP A 151 15.39 -16.96 -9.03
N SER A 152 15.51 -15.81 -9.67
CA SER A 152 15.85 -14.54 -9.06
C SER A 152 14.75 -13.54 -9.31
N LEU A 153 14.56 -12.64 -8.37
CA LEU A 153 13.67 -11.50 -8.51
C LEU A 153 14.49 -10.24 -8.68
N THR A 154 14.19 -9.48 -9.70
CA THR A 154 14.82 -8.19 -9.95
C THR A 154 13.76 -7.12 -10.14
N VAL A 155 13.92 -5.98 -9.49
CA VAL A 155 13.07 -4.80 -9.70
C VAL A 155 13.80 -3.84 -10.65
N PRO A 156 13.28 -3.62 -11.84
CA PRO A 156 13.86 -2.67 -12.78
C PRO A 156 13.54 -1.21 -12.42
N GLU A 157 14.20 -0.30 -13.10
CA GLU A 157 14.01 1.15 -12.95
C GLU A 157 12.55 1.58 -13.21
N PRO A 158 12.08 2.69 -12.63
CA PRO A 158 10.84 3.34 -13.04
C PRO A 158 10.81 3.61 -14.55
N GLY A 159 9.65 3.48 -15.17
CA GLY A 159 9.47 3.64 -16.62
C GLY A 159 9.85 2.42 -17.47
N SER A 160 10.39 1.35 -16.87
CA SER A 160 10.73 0.12 -17.59
C SER A 160 9.51 -0.72 -18.02
N ILE A 161 8.38 -0.55 -17.34
CA ILE A 161 7.12 -1.21 -17.67
C ILE A 161 6.17 -0.17 -18.25
N ASP A 162 5.71 -0.39 -19.48
CA ASP A 162 4.69 0.43 -20.11
C ASP A 162 3.29 0.01 -19.64
N ALA A 163 2.59 0.92 -18.98
CA ALA A 163 1.23 0.70 -18.53
C ALA A 163 0.25 0.35 -19.66
N GLY A 164 0.51 0.86 -20.88
CA GLY A 164 -0.30 0.53 -22.05
C GLY A 164 -0.28 -0.97 -22.38
N GLY A 165 0.85 -1.62 -22.18
CA GLY A 165 0.99 -3.07 -22.36
C GLY A 165 0.26 -3.90 -21.29
N CYS A 166 -0.07 -3.30 -20.14
CA CYS A 166 -0.80 -3.95 -19.05
C CYS A 166 -2.32 -3.78 -19.15
N LEU A 167 -2.81 -2.91 -20.06
CA LEU A 167 -4.24 -2.60 -20.21
C LEU A 167 -4.88 -3.41 -21.31
N HIS A 168 -6.01 -4.02 -21.01
CA HIS A 168 -6.84 -4.73 -21.97
C HIS A 168 -8.25 -4.18 -21.94
N SER A 169 -8.72 -3.65 -23.08
CA SER A 169 -10.10 -3.20 -23.25
C SER A 169 -11.01 -4.36 -23.62
N VAL A 170 -12.20 -4.40 -23.05
CA VAL A 170 -13.27 -5.32 -23.42
C VAL A 170 -14.53 -4.51 -23.73
N ASP A 171 -15.27 -4.90 -24.76
CA ASP A 171 -16.46 -4.15 -25.19
C ASP A 171 -17.64 -4.31 -24.23
N VAL A 172 -17.73 -5.48 -23.60
CA VAL A 172 -18.81 -5.82 -22.68
C VAL A 172 -18.24 -6.52 -21.46
N LEU A 173 -18.63 -6.06 -20.27
CA LEU A 173 -18.30 -6.74 -19.02
C LEU A 173 -19.22 -7.97 -18.89
N SER A 174 -18.65 -9.17 -19.10
CA SER A 174 -19.31 -10.47 -18.91
C SER A 174 -18.51 -11.35 -17.96
N GLU A 175 -19.15 -12.41 -17.44
CA GLU A 175 -18.45 -13.42 -16.63
C GLU A 175 -17.30 -14.09 -17.39
N GLU A 176 -17.48 -14.30 -18.70
CA GLU A 176 -16.44 -14.86 -19.57
C GLU A 176 -15.25 -13.89 -19.70
N ALA A 177 -15.54 -12.59 -19.90
CA ALA A 177 -14.48 -11.57 -19.98
C ALA A 177 -13.70 -11.43 -18.66
N LEU A 178 -14.39 -11.48 -17.51
CA LEU A 178 -13.75 -11.49 -16.19
C LEU A 178 -12.91 -12.74 -15.98
N THR A 179 -13.42 -13.91 -16.36
CA THR A 179 -12.67 -15.16 -16.24
C THR A 179 -11.43 -15.15 -17.14
N ALA A 180 -11.56 -14.68 -18.37
CA ALA A 180 -10.41 -14.54 -19.28
C ALA A 180 -9.37 -13.53 -18.77
N ALA A 181 -9.80 -12.44 -18.13
CA ALA A 181 -8.91 -11.46 -17.55
C ALA A 181 -8.14 -11.99 -16.32
N ARG A 182 -8.76 -12.89 -15.54
CA ARG A 182 -8.12 -13.53 -14.38
C ARG A 182 -7.07 -14.60 -14.76
N SER A 183 -7.13 -15.12 -15.97
CA SER A 183 -6.27 -16.20 -16.47
C SER A 183 -5.09 -15.68 -17.32
N ARG A 184 -4.89 -14.37 -17.40
CA ARG A 184 -3.78 -13.69 -18.09
C ARG A 184 -2.73 -13.22 -17.10
#